data_b3097d85cd1bb51d94eb2658fc51e06c
#
_entry.id   b3097d85cd1bb51d94eb2658fc51e06c
#
_cell.length_a   1.000
_cell.length_b   1.000
_cell.length_c   1.000
_cell.angle_alpha   90.00
_cell.angle_beta   90.00
_cell.angle_gamma   90.00
#
_symmetry.space_group_name_H-M   'P 1'
#
loop_
_entity.id
_entity.type
_entity.pdbx_description
1 polymer ?
#
loop_
_entity_poly.entity_id
_entity_poly.type
_entity_poly.pdbx_seq_one_letter_code
_entity_poly.pdbx_strand_id
1 'polypeptide(L)'
;AALHAGRVLLMSAFSIDHFEKFCASLLIDTKERGRIPLRWLGTQRYFVQEVAKGLERGIHNFIVLKGRQEGISTITIALTLYWLFGHKGLQGAMVTDSDDNKTKFRSTLQMYIRSMAPGWRVKGGIETHNRSELVLGNRSRLGYFVAGKKKGSDLGRASSANYLHATECSSWGDEEGFKSFVSTLAESNPNRLYVWESTARGYNHWYEMWETAKKASTQKAIFVGWWRNELYQLDRNTAQYKAYWDGQPTSEENVWLAEI
;
A
#
# COMPACT_ATOMS: atom_id res chain seq x y z
N ALA A 1 3.02 -32.90 -22.04
CA ALA A 1 1.75 -32.25 -21.72
C ALA A 1 1.40 -32.51 -20.26
N ALA A 2 1.83 -31.69 -19.33
CA ALA A 2 1.50 -31.82 -17.92
C ALA A 2 0.63 -30.64 -17.52
N LEU A 3 -0.60 -30.95 -17.17
CA LEU A 3 -1.61 -30.11 -16.57
C LEU A 3 -1.07 -29.47 -15.27
N HIS A 4 -0.78 -28.19 -15.29
CA HIS A 4 -0.66 -27.42 -14.06
C HIS A 4 -2.06 -27.04 -13.60
N ALA A 5 -2.67 -28.00 -12.86
CA ALA A 5 -3.90 -27.75 -12.11
C ALA A 5 -3.68 -26.59 -11.15
N GLY A 6 -4.56 -25.58 -11.21
CA GLY A 6 -4.53 -24.40 -10.39
C GLY A 6 -4.42 -24.74 -8.90
N ARG A 7 -3.26 -24.55 -8.34
CA ARG A 7 -3.01 -24.66 -6.91
C ARG A 7 -3.70 -23.46 -6.25
N VAL A 8 -4.80 -23.72 -5.54
CA VAL A 8 -5.38 -22.74 -4.63
C VAL A 8 -4.31 -22.39 -3.62
N LEU A 9 -3.76 -21.19 -3.70
CA LEU A 9 -2.81 -20.66 -2.73
C LEU A 9 -3.55 -20.43 -1.40
N LEU A 10 -3.58 -21.42 -0.55
CA LEU A 10 -3.76 -21.20 0.89
C LEU A 10 -2.40 -20.65 1.37
N MET A 11 -2.30 -19.31 1.48
CA MET A 11 -1.08 -18.69 1.95
C MET A 11 -0.96 -18.94 3.46
N SER A 12 -0.07 -19.84 3.85
CA SER A 12 0.28 -20.08 5.26
C SER A 12 1.19 -19.00 5.84
N ALA A 13 1.85 -18.20 4.99
CA ALA A 13 2.67 -17.05 5.36
C ALA A 13 2.82 -16.10 4.14
N PHE A 14 2.99 -14.81 4.39
CA PHE A 14 3.29 -13.82 3.36
C PHE A 14 4.71 -14.03 2.83
N SER A 15 4.87 -14.20 1.51
CA SER A 15 6.16 -14.37 0.85
C SER A 15 6.50 -13.16 -0.01
N ILE A 16 7.60 -12.50 0.29
CA ILE A 16 8.13 -11.34 -0.46
C ILE A 16 8.39 -11.74 -1.91
N ASP A 17 9.10 -12.83 -2.16
CA ASP A 17 9.44 -13.30 -3.51
C ASP A 17 8.20 -13.62 -4.33
N HIS A 18 7.19 -14.24 -3.72
CA HIS A 18 5.94 -14.57 -4.39
C HIS A 18 5.15 -13.30 -4.74
N PHE A 19 5.12 -12.32 -3.82
CA PHE A 19 4.49 -11.02 -4.08
C PHE A 19 5.25 -10.22 -5.15
N GLU A 20 6.59 -10.25 -5.16
CA GLU A 20 7.39 -9.59 -6.20
C GLU A 20 7.11 -10.18 -7.60
N LYS A 21 7.03 -11.50 -7.71
CA LYS A 21 6.63 -12.19 -8.96
C LYS A 21 5.21 -11.82 -9.40
N PHE A 22 4.28 -11.69 -8.46
CA PHE A 22 2.95 -11.19 -8.76
C PHE A 22 3.01 -9.77 -9.32
N CYS A 23 3.69 -8.85 -8.64
CA CYS A 23 3.84 -7.46 -9.08
C CYS A 23 4.48 -7.35 -10.47
N ALA A 24 5.49 -8.17 -10.78
CA ALA A 24 6.15 -8.18 -12.09
C ALA A 24 5.20 -8.56 -13.26
N SER A 25 4.05 -9.18 -12.97
CA SER A 25 3.01 -9.47 -13.95
C SER A 25 2.02 -8.31 -14.17
N LEU A 26 2.08 -7.27 -13.34
CA LEU A 26 1.21 -6.10 -13.41
C LEU A 26 1.85 -5.00 -14.26
N LEU A 27 1.01 -4.18 -14.88
CA LEU A 27 1.45 -2.98 -15.60
C LEU A 27 1.07 -1.72 -14.84
N ILE A 28 1.95 -0.72 -14.89
CA ILE A 28 1.71 0.62 -14.37
C ILE A 28 1.86 1.66 -15.48
N ASP A 29 1.10 2.74 -15.40
CA ASP A 29 1.31 3.91 -16.25
C ASP A 29 2.28 4.88 -15.55
N THR A 30 3.36 5.22 -16.21
CA THR A 30 4.35 6.20 -15.76
C THR A 30 4.30 7.45 -16.62
N LYS A 31 4.68 8.60 -16.03
CA LYS A 31 4.69 9.87 -16.75
C LYS A 31 5.70 9.90 -17.91
N GLU A 32 6.84 9.23 -17.74
CA GLU A 32 7.98 9.35 -18.64
C GLU A 32 8.08 8.20 -19.65
N ARG A 33 7.65 6.99 -19.24
CA ARG A 33 7.88 5.77 -20.03
C ARG A 33 6.58 5.11 -20.51
N GLY A 34 5.43 5.76 -20.28
CA GLY A 34 4.13 5.16 -20.57
C GLY A 34 3.85 3.93 -19.73
N ARG A 35 3.34 2.86 -20.33
CA ARG A 35 2.94 1.64 -19.63
C ARG A 35 4.09 0.64 -19.56
N ILE A 36 4.51 0.31 -18.34
CA ILE A 36 5.63 -0.61 -18.06
C ILE A 36 5.25 -1.64 -16.98
N PRO A 37 5.95 -2.78 -16.88
CA PRO A 37 5.81 -3.70 -15.76
C PRO A 37 6.10 -3.03 -14.41
N LEU A 38 5.33 -3.39 -13.38
CA LEU A 38 5.57 -2.91 -12.02
C LEU A 38 6.85 -3.55 -11.45
N ARG A 39 7.92 -2.79 -11.47
CA ARG A 39 9.18 -3.13 -10.80
C ARG A 39 9.31 -2.29 -9.54
N TRP A 40 9.74 -2.91 -8.45
CA TRP A 40 9.83 -2.24 -7.17
C TRP A 40 10.97 -1.22 -7.13
N LEU A 41 10.65 -0.05 -6.63
CA LEU A 41 11.62 0.93 -6.15
C LEU A 41 12.16 0.52 -4.78
N GLY A 42 13.30 1.06 -4.35
CA GLY A 42 13.87 0.81 -3.02
C GLY A 42 12.91 1.16 -1.89
N THR A 43 12.13 2.24 -2.03
CA THR A 43 11.05 2.63 -1.10
C THR A 43 9.98 1.56 -0.97
N GLN A 44 9.54 0.99 -2.09
CA GLN A 44 8.53 -0.07 -2.13
C GLN A 44 9.07 -1.38 -1.56
N ARG A 45 10.31 -1.73 -1.89
CA ARG A 45 11.00 -2.91 -1.33
C ARG A 45 11.11 -2.83 0.18
N TYR A 46 11.56 -1.68 0.69
CA TYR A 46 11.64 -1.44 2.11
C TYR A 46 10.27 -1.57 2.80
N PHE A 47 9.23 -0.93 2.25
CA PHE A 47 7.87 -1.03 2.79
C PHE A 47 7.40 -2.48 2.87
N VAL A 48 7.54 -3.26 1.79
CA VAL A 48 7.11 -4.66 1.75
C VAL A 48 7.90 -5.52 2.77
N GLN A 49 9.21 -5.29 2.91
CA GLN A 49 10.03 -5.97 3.92
C GLN A 49 9.56 -5.66 5.34
N GLU A 50 9.21 -4.41 5.63
CA GLU A 50 8.73 -4.03 6.95
C GLU A 50 7.33 -4.59 7.25
N VAL A 51 6.46 -4.69 6.23
CA VAL A 51 5.17 -5.40 6.35
C VAL A 51 5.40 -6.88 6.63
N ALA A 52 6.26 -7.55 5.88
CA ALA A 52 6.58 -8.97 6.09
C ALA A 52 7.10 -9.23 7.52
N LYS A 53 8.09 -8.46 7.98
CA LYS A 53 8.61 -8.54 9.36
C LYS A 53 7.54 -8.31 10.43
N GLY A 54 6.56 -7.46 10.15
CA GLY A 54 5.42 -7.24 11.05
C GLY A 54 4.51 -8.46 11.10
N LEU A 55 4.12 -9.00 9.96
CA LEU A 55 3.27 -10.19 9.86
C LEU A 55 3.90 -11.42 10.54
N GLU A 56 5.21 -11.63 10.41
CA GLU A 56 5.96 -12.69 11.12
C GLU A 56 5.85 -12.57 12.64
N ARG A 57 5.64 -11.35 13.15
CA ARG A 57 5.45 -11.06 14.59
C ARG A 57 3.97 -11.00 14.99
N GLY A 58 3.05 -11.35 14.10
CA GLY A 58 1.59 -11.26 14.34
C GLY A 58 1.04 -9.83 14.32
N ILE A 59 1.80 -8.86 13.81
CA ILE A 59 1.34 -7.48 13.64
C ILE A 59 0.63 -7.37 12.30
N HIS A 60 -0.61 -6.92 12.31
CA HIS A 60 -1.46 -6.79 11.12
C HIS A 60 -1.90 -5.35 10.83
N ASN A 61 -1.44 -4.39 11.62
CA ASN A 61 -1.81 -2.98 11.52
C ASN A 61 -0.55 -2.12 11.31
N PHE A 62 -0.44 -1.50 10.13
CA PHE A 62 0.73 -0.79 9.63
C PHE A 62 0.39 0.68 9.38
N ILE A 63 1.09 1.58 10.06
CA ILE A 63 0.95 3.02 9.94
C ILE A 63 2.16 3.53 9.16
N VAL A 64 1.93 4.01 7.94
CA VAL A 64 2.99 4.33 6.97
C VAL A 64 3.10 5.83 6.74
N LEU A 65 4.14 6.43 7.30
CA LEU A 65 4.50 7.82 7.01
C LEU A 65 5.48 7.86 5.84
N LYS A 66 5.13 8.58 4.80
CA LYS A 66 5.88 8.61 3.54
C LYS A 66 6.06 10.01 2.97
N GLY A 67 7.05 10.18 2.11
CA GLY A 67 7.15 11.31 1.19
C GLY A 67 6.11 11.23 0.06
N ARG A 68 6.06 12.26 -0.76
CA ARG A 68 5.27 12.25 -2.01
C ARG A 68 6.01 11.45 -3.08
N GLN A 69 5.24 10.77 -3.96
CA GLN A 69 5.74 10.07 -5.15
C GLN A 69 6.69 8.89 -4.87
N GLU A 70 6.65 8.35 -3.65
CA GLU A 70 7.47 7.17 -3.25
C GLU A 70 6.91 5.83 -3.74
N GLY A 71 5.82 5.84 -4.51
CA GLY A 71 5.21 4.64 -5.07
C GLY A 71 4.49 3.75 -4.05
N ILE A 72 4.33 4.19 -2.80
CA ILE A 72 3.74 3.38 -1.73
C ILE A 72 2.28 3.05 -2.02
N SER A 73 1.47 4.02 -2.44
CA SER A 73 0.07 3.73 -2.82
C SER A 73 -0.01 2.74 -3.98
N THR A 74 0.92 2.83 -4.94
CA THR A 74 1.01 1.90 -6.09
C THR A 74 1.24 0.46 -5.64
N ILE A 75 2.23 0.24 -4.77
CA ILE A 75 2.52 -1.12 -4.26
C ILE A 75 1.44 -1.63 -3.30
N THR A 76 0.81 -0.74 -2.52
CA THR A 76 -0.28 -1.12 -1.62
C THR A 76 -1.54 -1.52 -2.39
N ILE A 77 -1.84 -0.91 -3.56
CA ILE A 77 -2.92 -1.38 -4.45
C ILE A 77 -2.61 -2.78 -4.99
N ALA A 78 -1.36 -3.06 -5.35
CA ALA A 78 -0.95 -4.42 -5.75
C ALA A 78 -1.09 -5.41 -4.58
N LEU A 79 -0.69 -5.01 -3.37
CA LEU A 79 -0.87 -5.79 -2.14
C LEU A 79 -2.35 -6.07 -1.85
N THR A 80 -3.23 -5.10 -2.11
CA THR A 80 -4.68 -5.27 -1.99
C THR A 80 -5.19 -6.43 -2.84
N LEU A 81 -4.84 -6.44 -4.14
CA LEU A 81 -5.24 -7.54 -5.03
C LEU A 81 -4.64 -8.88 -4.60
N TYR A 82 -3.35 -8.89 -4.33
CA TYR A 82 -2.64 -10.08 -3.89
C TYR A 82 -3.26 -10.70 -2.65
N TRP A 83 -3.60 -9.86 -1.66
CA TRP A 83 -4.19 -10.29 -0.40
C TRP A 83 -5.60 -10.85 -0.58
N LEU A 84 -6.46 -10.13 -1.31
CA LEU A 84 -7.83 -10.56 -1.59
C LEU A 84 -7.90 -11.81 -2.46
N PHE A 85 -6.94 -12.01 -3.37
CA PHE A 85 -6.88 -13.20 -4.21
C PHE A 85 -6.37 -14.42 -3.44
N GLY A 86 -5.43 -14.22 -2.53
CA GLY A 86 -4.83 -15.29 -1.72
C GLY A 86 -5.70 -15.76 -0.55
N HIS A 87 -6.67 -14.95 -0.11
CA HIS A 87 -7.52 -15.26 1.04
C HIS A 87 -8.99 -15.25 0.67
N LYS A 88 -9.74 -16.22 1.19
CA LYS A 88 -11.16 -16.40 0.89
C LYS A 88 -12.04 -15.62 1.87
N GLY A 89 -13.07 -14.95 1.35
CA GLY A 89 -14.14 -14.35 2.16
C GLY A 89 -13.74 -13.08 2.90
N LEU A 90 -12.66 -12.39 2.48
CA LEU A 90 -12.28 -11.13 3.08
C LEU A 90 -13.25 -10.00 2.73
N GLN A 91 -13.55 -9.17 3.72
CA GLN A 91 -14.30 -7.92 3.55
C GLN A 91 -13.28 -6.77 3.56
N GLY A 92 -12.94 -6.27 2.38
CA GLY A 92 -11.97 -5.20 2.21
C GLY A 92 -12.61 -3.83 2.13
N ALA A 93 -11.91 -2.83 2.62
CA ALA A 93 -12.21 -1.42 2.41
C ALA A 93 -10.98 -0.70 1.82
N MET A 94 -11.20 0.06 0.77
CA MET A 94 -10.26 1.05 0.25
C MET A 94 -10.83 2.42 0.54
N VAL A 95 -10.15 3.20 1.36
CA VAL A 95 -10.60 4.50 1.82
C VAL A 95 -9.65 5.58 1.37
N THR A 96 -10.16 6.61 0.71
CA THR A 96 -9.40 7.75 0.21
C THR A 96 -9.96 9.07 0.77
N ASP A 97 -9.20 10.16 0.60
CA ASP A 97 -9.61 11.49 1.01
C ASP A 97 -10.63 12.17 0.06
N SER A 98 -10.75 11.68 -1.19
CA SER A 98 -11.56 12.32 -2.23
C SER A 98 -12.05 11.34 -3.29
N ASP A 99 -13.13 11.69 -3.99
CA ASP A 99 -13.68 10.92 -5.11
C ASP A 99 -12.70 10.82 -6.30
N ASP A 100 -11.89 11.84 -6.52
CA ASP A 100 -10.84 11.82 -7.54
C ASP A 100 -9.80 10.75 -7.25
N ASN A 101 -9.32 10.69 -6.02
CA ASN A 101 -8.38 9.66 -5.59
C ASN A 101 -9.04 8.28 -5.62
N LYS A 102 -10.27 8.13 -5.15
CA LYS A 102 -11.04 6.88 -5.27
C LYS A 102 -11.10 6.40 -6.73
N THR A 103 -11.37 7.29 -7.66
CA THR A 103 -11.43 6.96 -9.10
C THR A 103 -10.07 6.54 -9.64
N LYS A 104 -8.98 7.24 -9.28
CA LYS A 104 -7.62 6.87 -9.68
C LYS A 104 -7.23 5.48 -9.16
N PHE A 105 -7.48 5.20 -7.87
CA PHE A 105 -7.19 3.91 -7.26
C PHE A 105 -7.94 2.78 -7.94
N ARG A 106 -9.25 2.95 -8.16
CA ARG A 106 -10.07 1.98 -8.88
C ARG A 106 -9.55 1.73 -10.30
N SER A 107 -9.14 2.78 -11.02
CA SER A 107 -8.59 2.65 -12.37
C SER A 107 -7.26 1.90 -12.38
N THR A 108 -6.38 2.18 -11.42
CA THR A 108 -5.13 1.44 -11.25
C THR A 108 -5.38 -0.03 -10.95
N LEU A 109 -6.29 -0.33 -10.04
CA LEU A 109 -6.68 -1.70 -9.70
C LEU A 109 -7.27 -2.43 -10.91
N GLN A 110 -8.09 -1.76 -11.72
CA GLN A 110 -8.62 -2.31 -12.97
C GLN A 110 -7.52 -2.60 -13.99
N MET A 111 -6.53 -1.73 -14.09
CA MET A 111 -5.37 -1.95 -14.96
C MET A 111 -4.57 -3.18 -14.50
N TYR A 112 -4.33 -3.34 -13.20
CA TYR A 112 -3.66 -4.52 -12.65
C TYR A 112 -4.42 -5.80 -12.97
N ILE A 113 -5.74 -5.82 -12.76
CA ILE A 113 -6.60 -6.97 -13.08
C ILE A 113 -6.49 -7.36 -14.57
N ARG A 114 -6.47 -6.37 -15.46
CA ARG A 114 -6.39 -6.62 -16.91
C ARG A 114 -5.01 -7.10 -17.36
N SER A 115 -3.96 -6.62 -16.71
CA SER A 115 -2.57 -6.91 -17.10
C SER A 115 -2.00 -8.18 -16.49
N MET A 116 -2.54 -8.63 -15.35
CA MET A 116 -1.97 -9.77 -14.63
C MET A 116 -1.97 -11.05 -15.45
N ALA A 117 -0.93 -11.84 -15.30
CA ALA A 117 -0.80 -13.14 -15.95
C ALA A 117 -1.91 -14.12 -15.49
N PRO A 118 -2.39 -15.01 -16.39
CA PRO A 118 -3.51 -15.91 -16.07
C PRO A 118 -3.33 -16.77 -14.82
N GLY A 119 -2.10 -17.17 -14.49
CA GLY A 119 -1.80 -17.99 -13.30
C GLY A 119 -2.05 -17.29 -11.96
N TRP A 120 -2.21 -15.97 -11.95
CA TRP A 120 -2.52 -15.19 -10.76
C TRP A 120 -4.01 -14.94 -10.54
N ARG A 121 -4.85 -15.30 -11.52
CA ARG A 121 -6.28 -15.03 -11.44
C ARG A 121 -6.93 -15.85 -10.32
N VAL A 122 -7.78 -15.19 -9.57
CA VAL A 122 -8.55 -15.83 -8.49
C VAL A 122 -9.49 -16.91 -9.06
N LYS A 123 -9.63 -18.01 -8.32
CA LYS A 123 -10.60 -19.05 -8.66
C LYS A 123 -12.02 -18.48 -8.63
N GLY A 124 -12.81 -18.74 -9.66
CA GLY A 124 -14.14 -18.16 -9.83
C GLY A 124 -14.17 -16.78 -10.49
N GLY A 125 -12.98 -16.19 -10.75
CA GLY A 125 -12.88 -14.93 -11.48
C GLY A 125 -13.32 -13.71 -10.71
N ILE A 126 -13.76 -12.69 -11.44
CA ILE A 126 -14.31 -11.44 -10.91
C ILE A 126 -15.80 -11.44 -11.22
N GLU A 127 -16.62 -11.37 -10.18
CA GLU A 127 -18.08 -11.34 -10.31
C GLU A 127 -18.60 -9.93 -10.58
N THR A 128 -18.01 -8.95 -9.89
CA THR A 128 -18.39 -7.53 -10.02
C THR A 128 -17.16 -6.64 -9.91
N HIS A 129 -17.07 -5.63 -10.77
CA HIS A 129 -16.15 -4.51 -10.62
C HIS A 129 -16.82 -3.23 -11.13
N ASN A 130 -17.36 -2.45 -10.22
CA ASN A 130 -18.08 -1.22 -10.51
C ASN A 130 -17.52 0.00 -9.76
N ARG A 131 -18.30 1.07 -9.64
CA ARG A 131 -17.85 2.30 -8.93
C ARG A 131 -17.80 2.14 -7.42
N SER A 132 -18.53 1.19 -6.85
CA SER A 132 -18.69 1.00 -5.42
C SER A 132 -17.86 -0.14 -4.88
N GLU A 133 -17.65 -1.21 -5.66
CA GLU A 133 -16.99 -2.41 -5.16
C GLU A 133 -16.36 -3.29 -6.25
N LEU A 134 -15.43 -4.13 -5.79
CA LEU A 134 -14.93 -5.32 -6.48
C LEU A 134 -15.39 -6.56 -5.72
N VAL A 135 -16.01 -7.52 -6.40
CA VAL A 135 -16.42 -8.82 -5.84
C VAL A 135 -15.72 -9.93 -6.59
N LEU A 136 -15.13 -10.87 -5.84
CA LEU A 136 -14.34 -11.97 -6.36
C LEU A 136 -15.04 -13.32 -6.14
N GLY A 137 -14.86 -14.26 -7.06
CA GLY A 137 -15.43 -15.60 -6.98
C GLY A 137 -14.94 -16.44 -5.80
N ASN A 138 -13.91 -16.00 -5.07
CA ASN A 138 -13.50 -16.59 -3.80
C ASN A 138 -14.26 -16.01 -2.58
N ARG A 139 -15.34 -15.25 -2.81
CA ARG A 139 -16.17 -14.54 -1.82
C ARG A 139 -15.49 -13.36 -1.13
N SER A 140 -14.30 -12.96 -1.55
CA SER A 140 -13.68 -11.72 -1.07
C SER A 140 -14.26 -10.54 -1.82
N ARG A 141 -14.39 -9.39 -1.14
CA ARG A 141 -14.87 -8.14 -1.73
C ARG A 141 -14.03 -6.96 -1.27
N LEU A 142 -14.04 -5.89 -2.04
CA LEU A 142 -13.40 -4.62 -1.73
C LEU A 142 -14.39 -3.49 -2.02
N GLY A 143 -14.82 -2.79 -0.99
CA GLY A 143 -15.60 -1.56 -1.12
C GLY A 143 -14.70 -0.34 -1.31
N TYR A 144 -15.18 0.66 -2.05
CA TYR A 144 -14.49 1.93 -2.29
C TYR A 144 -15.20 3.07 -1.57
N PHE A 145 -14.50 3.73 -0.64
CA PHE A 145 -15.06 4.74 0.25
C PHE A 145 -14.27 6.04 0.20
N VAL A 146 -14.92 7.13 0.62
CA VAL A 146 -14.30 8.44 0.79
C VAL A 146 -14.47 8.89 2.24
N ALA A 147 -13.37 9.17 2.91
CA ALA A 147 -13.39 9.68 4.28
C ALA A 147 -13.91 11.13 4.36
N GLY A 148 -13.69 11.91 3.29
CA GLY A 148 -14.19 13.28 3.21
C GLY A 148 -13.53 14.26 4.18
N LYS A 149 -13.90 15.54 4.03
CA LYS A 149 -13.42 16.64 4.88
C LYS A 149 -14.46 17.12 5.89
N LYS A 150 -15.65 16.53 5.93
CA LYS A 150 -16.79 16.95 6.76
C LYS A 150 -17.44 15.74 7.46
N LYS A 151 -18.14 15.99 8.56
CA LYS A 151 -19.03 14.98 9.21
C LYS A 151 -19.99 14.36 8.19
N GLY A 152 -20.23 13.04 8.33
CA GLY A 152 -21.11 12.28 7.43
C GLY A 152 -20.36 11.63 6.26
N SER A 153 -19.07 11.35 6.44
CA SER A 153 -18.27 10.56 5.51
C SER A 153 -18.83 9.13 5.32
N ASP A 154 -18.42 8.46 4.24
CA ASP A 154 -18.80 7.05 3.98
C ASP A 154 -18.11 6.05 4.93
N LEU A 155 -17.33 6.51 5.91
CA LEU A 155 -16.54 5.67 6.82
C LEU A 155 -17.42 4.65 7.58
N GLY A 156 -18.61 5.04 8.01
CA GLY A 156 -19.53 4.12 8.67
C GLY A 156 -19.96 2.92 7.82
N ARG A 157 -19.90 3.06 6.49
CA ARG A 157 -20.21 1.96 5.55
C ARG A 157 -19.05 0.98 5.36
N ALA A 158 -17.84 1.38 5.73
CA ALA A 158 -16.64 0.53 5.67
C ALA A 158 -16.49 -0.34 6.93
N SER A 159 -17.48 -0.36 7.81
CA SER A 159 -17.48 -1.10 9.07
C SER A 159 -17.29 -2.61 8.87
N SER A 160 -16.70 -3.27 9.86
CA SER A 160 -16.42 -4.72 9.86
C SER A 160 -15.39 -5.18 8.80
N ALA A 161 -14.57 -4.28 8.27
CA ALA A 161 -13.50 -4.66 7.36
C ALA A 161 -12.43 -5.50 8.07
N ASN A 162 -11.94 -6.53 7.38
CA ASN A 162 -10.76 -7.31 7.78
C ASN A 162 -9.57 -7.12 6.84
N TYR A 163 -9.75 -6.34 5.79
CA TYR A 163 -8.68 -5.77 4.98
C TYR A 163 -8.91 -4.26 4.82
N LEU A 164 -7.87 -3.47 4.98
CA LEU A 164 -7.94 -2.02 4.80
C LEU A 164 -6.73 -1.49 4.03
N HIS A 165 -7.00 -0.69 3.01
CA HIS A 165 -6.05 0.26 2.45
C HIS A 165 -6.62 1.67 2.59
N ALA A 166 -6.11 2.41 3.56
CA ALA A 166 -6.47 3.79 3.84
C ALA A 166 -5.34 4.73 3.39
N THR A 167 -5.66 5.72 2.57
CA THR A 167 -4.65 6.59 1.98
C THR A 167 -4.98 8.08 2.20
N GLU A 168 -3.92 8.91 2.22
CA GLU A 168 -3.99 10.34 2.51
C GLU A 168 -4.71 10.66 3.83
N CYS A 169 -4.50 9.80 4.85
CA CYS A 169 -5.20 9.86 6.14
C CYS A 169 -5.04 11.20 6.86
N SER A 170 -3.90 11.89 6.69
CA SER A 170 -3.69 13.22 7.26
C SER A 170 -4.61 14.30 6.70
N SER A 171 -5.29 14.03 5.59
CA SER A 171 -6.25 14.94 4.93
C SER A 171 -7.70 14.71 5.36
N TRP A 172 -7.97 13.65 6.14
CA TRP A 172 -9.32 13.33 6.57
C TRP A 172 -9.79 14.32 7.63
N GLY A 173 -10.96 14.92 7.42
CA GLY A 173 -11.48 15.97 8.31
C GLY A 173 -12.55 15.50 9.30
N ASP A 174 -13.03 14.25 9.17
CA ASP A 174 -14.02 13.66 10.08
C ASP A 174 -13.33 12.80 11.15
N GLU A 175 -12.83 13.46 12.21
CA GLU A 175 -12.13 12.77 13.30
C GLU A 175 -13.04 11.82 14.10
N GLU A 176 -14.33 12.16 14.29
CA GLU A 176 -15.28 11.29 14.98
C GLU A 176 -15.59 10.05 14.14
N GLY A 177 -15.84 10.25 12.84
CA GLY A 177 -16.03 9.17 11.88
C GLY A 177 -14.81 8.27 11.78
N PHE A 178 -13.60 8.85 11.82
CA PHE A 178 -12.35 8.11 11.85
C PHE A 178 -12.24 7.22 13.09
N LYS A 179 -12.45 7.77 14.29
CA LYS A 179 -12.39 7.00 15.56
C LYS A 179 -13.42 5.88 15.58
N SER A 180 -14.64 6.18 15.15
CA SER A 180 -15.72 5.18 15.03
C SER A 180 -15.35 4.09 14.04
N PHE A 181 -14.79 4.43 12.87
CA PHE A 181 -14.36 3.46 11.87
C PHE A 181 -13.27 2.53 12.40
N VAL A 182 -12.23 3.07 13.04
CA VAL A 182 -11.13 2.28 13.61
C VAL A 182 -11.66 1.23 14.60
N SER A 183 -12.65 1.59 15.43
CA SER A 183 -13.23 0.67 16.42
C SER A 183 -14.05 -0.47 15.81
N THR A 184 -14.41 -0.40 14.52
CA THR A 184 -15.20 -1.44 13.83
C THR A 184 -14.34 -2.46 13.08
N LEU A 185 -13.04 -2.27 13.01
CA LEU A 185 -12.15 -3.18 12.30
C LEU A 185 -12.05 -4.54 13.02
N ALA A 186 -12.04 -5.62 12.26
CA ALA A 186 -12.00 -6.97 12.80
C ALA A 186 -10.67 -7.27 13.49
N GLU A 187 -10.70 -7.64 14.76
CA GLU A 187 -9.49 -7.95 15.54
C GLU A 187 -9.08 -9.42 15.51
N SER A 188 -10.04 -10.33 15.32
CA SER A 188 -9.85 -11.77 15.44
C SER A 188 -9.59 -12.50 14.13
N ASN A 189 -9.77 -11.86 12.94
CA ASN A 189 -9.54 -12.52 11.67
C ASN A 189 -8.03 -12.75 11.47
N PRO A 190 -7.55 -14.00 11.32
CA PRO A 190 -6.11 -14.30 11.18
C PRO A 190 -5.51 -13.74 9.88
N ASN A 191 -6.34 -13.51 8.86
CA ASN A 191 -5.93 -12.97 7.57
C ASN A 191 -6.19 -11.46 7.45
N ARG A 192 -6.45 -10.77 8.56
CA ARG A 192 -6.63 -9.33 8.54
C ARG A 192 -5.35 -8.61 8.13
N LEU A 193 -5.49 -7.49 7.45
CA LEU A 193 -4.35 -6.62 7.12
C LEU A 193 -4.83 -5.18 6.98
N TYR A 194 -4.23 -4.28 7.74
CA TYR A 194 -4.58 -2.86 7.75
C TYR A 194 -3.36 -2.03 7.41
N VAL A 195 -3.42 -1.31 6.30
CA VAL A 195 -2.39 -0.38 5.84
C VAL A 195 -2.99 1.01 5.79
N TRP A 196 -2.46 1.88 6.62
CA TRP A 196 -2.78 3.31 6.66
C TRP A 196 -1.58 4.05 6.12
N GLU A 197 -1.75 4.88 5.10
CA GLU A 197 -0.65 5.63 4.54
C GLU A 197 -0.98 7.12 4.41
N SER A 198 0.00 7.97 4.69
CA SER A 198 -0.11 9.39 4.46
C SER A 198 1.23 10.10 4.42
N THR A 199 1.23 11.31 3.84
CA THR A 199 2.28 12.31 4.08
C THR A 199 2.00 13.06 5.39
N ALA A 200 3.03 13.66 5.98
CA ALA A 200 2.86 14.54 7.13
C ALA A 200 2.12 15.84 6.73
N ARG A 201 1.16 16.26 7.56
CA ARG A 201 0.41 17.52 7.42
C ARG A 201 0.18 18.19 8.78
N GLY A 202 1.26 18.41 9.54
CA GLY A 202 1.18 19.02 10.86
C GLY A 202 0.72 18.06 11.97
N TYR A 203 0.36 18.65 13.12
CA TYR A 203 -0.01 17.95 14.34
C TYR A 203 -1.53 17.70 14.37
N ASN A 204 -2.00 16.64 13.73
CA ASN A 204 -3.40 16.25 13.64
C ASN A 204 -3.59 14.80 14.09
N HIS A 205 -4.81 14.24 13.93
CA HIS A 205 -5.11 12.85 14.26
C HIS A 205 -4.14 11.83 13.63
N TRP A 206 -3.58 12.13 12.45
CA TRP A 206 -2.58 11.28 11.80
C TRP A 206 -1.25 11.28 12.57
N TYR A 207 -0.82 12.44 13.06
CA TYR A 207 0.35 12.53 13.92
C TYR A 207 0.16 11.75 15.22
N GLU A 208 -1.00 11.86 15.87
CA GLU A 208 -1.33 11.10 17.08
C GLU A 208 -1.30 9.58 16.83
N MET A 209 -1.88 9.15 15.70
CA MET A 209 -1.87 7.75 15.27
C MET A 209 -0.44 7.24 15.05
N TRP A 210 0.41 8.05 14.39
CA TRP A 210 1.82 7.73 14.18
C TRP A 210 2.59 7.59 15.48
N GLU A 211 2.45 8.56 16.40
CA GLU A 211 3.12 8.53 17.71
C GLU A 211 2.66 7.33 18.57
N THR A 212 1.39 6.97 18.48
CA THR A 212 0.85 5.78 19.13
C THR A 212 1.45 4.50 18.56
N ALA A 213 1.49 4.38 17.24
CA ALA A 213 2.02 3.20 16.56
C ALA A 213 3.50 2.95 16.85
N LYS A 214 4.31 4.01 17.04
CA LYS A 214 5.72 3.87 17.43
C LYS A 214 5.93 3.19 18.79
N LYS A 215 4.94 3.25 19.67
CA LYS A 215 5.00 2.75 21.04
C LYS A 215 4.20 1.45 21.22
N ALA A 216 3.29 1.14 20.31
CA ALA A 216 2.41 0.00 20.43
C ALA A 216 3.09 -1.31 19.99
N SER A 217 2.78 -2.42 20.67
CA SER A 217 3.22 -3.76 20.28
C SER A 217 2.33 -4.41 19.22
N THR A 218 1.10 -3.91 19.04
CA THR A 218 0.08 -4.45 18.12
C THR A 218 0.04 -3.74 16.77
N GLN A 219 0.79 -2.66 16.64
CA GLN A 219 0.88 -1.84 15.44
C GLN A 219 2.33 -1.63 15.05
N LYS A 220 2.58 -1.34 13.78
CA LYS A 220 3.92 -1.03 13.30
C LYS A 220 3.94 0.29 12.54
N ALA A 221 4.70 1.26 13.07
CA ALA A 221 5.03 2.49 12.37
C ALA A 221 6.14 2.20 11.33
N ILE A 222 5.92 2.61 10.09
CA ILE A 222 6.88 2.47 8.98
C ILE A 222 7.13 3.85 8.39
N PHE A 223 8.34 4.36 8.56
CA PHE A 223 8.77 5.60 7.91
C PHE A 223 9.47 5.30 6.60
N VAL A 224 8.90 5.76 5.48
CA VAL A 224 9.49 5.61 4.14
C VAL A 224 10.10 6.94 3.73
N GLY A 225 11.42 7.04 3.89
CA GLY A 225 12.18 8.22 3.52
C GLY A 225 12.51 8.24 2.02
N TRP A 226 12.52 9.44 1.44
CA TRP A 226 12.77 9.68 0.02
C TRP A 226 14.14 9.17 -0.47
N TRP A 227 15.13 9.14 0.39
CA TRP A 227 16.49 8.66 0.07
C TRP A 227 16.58 7.18 -0.30
N ARG A 228 15.52 6.42 -0.08
CA ARG A 228 15.41 5.02 -0.52
C ARG A 228 14.93 4.88 -1.96
N ASN A 229 14.58 5.99 -2.61
CA ASN A 229 14.08 6.00 -3.98
C ASN A 229 15.25 6.26 -4.94
N GLU A 230 15.58 5.28 -5.74
CA GLU A 230 16.68 5.35 -6.72
C GLU A 230 16.49 6.48 -7.74
N LEU A 231 15.25 6.89 -7.98
CA LEU A 231 14.94 7.98 -8.90
C LEU A 231 15.35 9.36 -8.38
N TYR A 232 15.62 9.48 -7.07
CA TYR A 232 16.09 10.72 -6.43
C TYR A 232 17.58 10.71 -6.12
N GLN A 233 18.28 9.63 -6.49
CA GLN A 233 19.73 9.52 -6.33
C GLN A 233 20.43 10.03 -7.57
N LEU A 234 21.48 10.84 -7.37
CA LEU A 234 22.40 11.17 -8.43
C LEU A 234 23.36 10.00 -8.65
N ASP A 235 23.58 9.61 -9.91
CA ASP A 235 24.62 8.64 -10.23
C ASP A 235 26.01 9.24 -9.90
N ARG A 236 26.75 8.58 -9.02
CA ARG A 236 28.09 8.99 -8.57
C ARG A 236 29.11 9.17 -9.71
N ASN A 237 28.86 8.54 -10.84
CA ASN A 237 29.75 8.65 -12.02
C ASN A 237 29.41 9.84 -12.91
N THR A 238 28.33 10.58 -12.64
CA THR A 238 27.94 11.73 -13.47
C THR A 238 28.77 12.97 -13.15
N ALA A 239 28.96 13.82 -14.17
CA ALA A 239 29.57 15.13 -13.98
C ALA A 239 28.79 16.02 -13.01
N GLN A 240 27.44 15.87 -12.98
CA GLN A 240 26.56 16.58 -12.07
C GLN A 240 26.81 16.21 -10.60
N TYR A 241 26.98 14.92 -10.29
CA TYR A 241 27.32 14.47 -8.95
C TYR A 241 28.69 15.02 -8.51
N LYS A 242 29.70 14.91 -9.36
CA LYS A 242 31.06 15.42 -9.09
C LYS A 242 31.03 16.92 -8.84
N ALA A 243 30.39 17.70 -9.71
CA ALA A 243 30.27 19.16 -9.55
C ALA A 243 29.59 19.57 -8.25
N TYR A 244 28.59 18.80 -7.80
CA TYR A 244 27.93 19.05 -6.53
C TYR A 244 28.87 18.83 -5.34
N TRP A 245 29.63 17.74 -5.32
CA TRP A 245 30.53 17.39 -4.21
C TRP A 245 31.83 18.17 -4.19
N ASP A 246 32.39 18.50 -5.35
CA ASP A 246 33.63 19.31 -5.47
C ASP A 246 33.46 20.72 -4.87
N GLY A 247 32.23 21.24 -4.79
CA GLY A 247 31.91 22.53 -4.20
C GLY A 247 31.51 22.50 -2.72
N GLN A 248 31.35 21.30 -2.10
CA GLN A 248 30.86 21.18 -0.73
C GLN A 248 32.02 20.99 0.27
N PRO A 249 31.95 21.65 1.46
CA PRO A 249 32.91 21.36 2.51
C PRO A 249 32.75 19.92 2.98
N THR A 250 33.81 19.21 3.17
CA THR A 250 33.85 17.89 3.81
C THR A 250 33.46 18.05 5.28
N SER A 251 32.18 17.89 5.61
CA SER A 251 31.70 17.74 6.96
C SER A 251 31.28 16.28 7.22
N GLU A 252 31.25 15.87 8.47
CA GLU A 252 30.77 14.52 8.83
C GLU A 252 29.33 14.28 8.33
N GLU A 253 28.47 15.33 8.29
CA GLU A 253 27.12 15.27 7.72
C GLU A 253 27.13 14.99 6.21
N ASN A 254 28.07 15.55 5.46
CA ASN A 254 28.17 15.30 4.02
C ASN A 254 28.70 13.90 3.71
N VAL A 255 29.55 13.34 4.56
CA VAL A 255 30.00 11.94 4.44
C VAL A 255 28.83 10.99 4.66
N TRP A 256 27.97 11.25 5.66
CA TRP A 256 26.79 10.44 5.93
C TRP A 256 25.80 10.43 4.74
N LEU A 257 25.59 11.56 4.07
CA LEU A 257 24.77 11.66 2.86
C LEU A 257 25.37 10.94 1.65
N ALA A 258 26.69 10.76 1.61
CA ALA A 258 27.37 10.06 0.52
C ALA A 258 27.39 8.53 0.70
N GLU A 259 27.19 8.03 1.92
CA GLU A 259 27.18 6.60 2.25
C GLU A 259 25.80 5.95 2.19
N ILE A 260 24.71 6.75 2.06
CA ILE A 260 23.35 6.28 1.87
C ILE A 260 23.06 6.08 0.39
#